data_b3ab865653a939791850af9886041c88
#
_entry.id   b3ab865653a939791850af9886041c88
#
_cell.length_a   1.000
_cell.length_b   1.000
_cell.length_c   1.000
_cell.angle_alpha   90.00
_cell.angle_beta   90.00
_cell.angle_gamma   90.00
#
_symmetry.space_group_name_H-M   'P 1'
#
loop_
_entity.id
_entity.type
_entity.pdbx_description
1 polymer ?
#
loop_
_entity_poly.entity_id
_entity_poly.type
_entity_poly.pdbx_seq_one_letter_code
_entity_poly.pdbx_strand_id
1 'polypeptide(L)'
;KPSNTSRKAKYAIASASWNSEIVEKMLENCLNYLSTNGVESKNIRTIKVPGVFELPSIVNKLSYDVDAIIALGCVIKGETPHFDFISNSCAHGLTKVSIEKEIPVIFGILTTNNQKQ
;
A
#
# COMPACT_ATOMS: atom_id res chain seq x y z
N LYS A 1 -16.97 -12.03 -2.86
CA LYS A 1 -17.24 -12.00 -1.42
C LYS A 1 -16.12 -12.73 -0.68
N PRO A 2 -15.50 -12.11 0.31
CA PRO A 2 -14.41 -12.77 1.01
C PRO A 2 -14.88 -13.97 1.82
N SER A 3 -14.01 -14.96 1.91
CA SER A 3 -14.27 -16.15 2.73
C SER A 3 -14.15 -15.78 4.21
N ASN A 4 -14.58 -16.69 5.10
CA ASN A 4 -14.40 -16.50 6.53
C ASN A 4 -12.93 -16.37 6.90
N THR A 5 -12.05 -17.09 6.18
CA THR A 5 -10.61 -16.99 6.38
C THR A 5 -10.12 -15.58 6.08
N SER A 6 -10.58 -14.98 4.98
CA SER A 6 -10.21 -13.62 4.62
C SER A 6 -10.68 -12.60 5.65
N ARG A 7 -11.86 -12.80 6.24
CA ARG A 7 -12.38 -11.91 7.29
C ARG A 7 -11.55 -11.96 8.56
N LYS A 8 -11.01 -13.12 8.88
CA LYS A 8 -10.18 -13.33 10.09
C LYS A 8 -8.71 -13.01 9.83
N ALA A 9 -8.31 -12.87 8.58
CA ALA A 9 -6.93 -12.55 8.24
C ALA A 9 -6.56 -11.16 8.75
N LYS A 10 -5.28 -11.00 9.02
CA LYS A 10 -4.72 -9.72 9.45
C LYS A 10 -4.14 -8.98 8.26
N TYR A 11 -4.48 -7.71 8.15
CA TYR A 11 -4.04 -6.87 7.05
C TYR A 11 -3.22 -5.71 7.56
N ALA A 12 -2.23 -5.30 6.79
CA ALA A 12 -1.51 -4.07 7.04
C ALA A 12 -1.64 -3.18 5.80
N ILE A 13 -1.83 -1.89 6.03
CA ILE A 13 -1.88 -0.90 4.98
C ILE A 13 -0.75 0.09 5.22
N ALA A 14 0.22 0.15 4.31
CA ALA A 14 1.30 1.10 4.37
C ALA A 14 1.02 2.19 3.35
N SER A 15 0.94 3.45 3.78
CA SER A 15 0.64 4.56 2.89
C SER A 15 1.74 5.60 2.93
N ALA A 16 2.09 6.14 1.76
CA ALA A 16 3.07 7.20 1.64
C ALA A 16 2.41 8.55 1.91
N SER A 17 3.13 9.43 2.62
CA SER A 17 2.60 10.75 2.98
C SER A 17 2.69 11.76 1.85
N TRP A 18 3.57 11.54 0.88
CA TRP A 18 3.71 12.43 -0.27
C TRP A 18 2.42 12.40 -1.09
N ASN A 19 1.91 13.55 -1.49
CA ASN A 19 0.62 13.70 -2.14
C ASN A 19 -0.52 13.19 -1.25
N SER A 20 -0.50 13.60 0.00
CA SER A 20 -1.35 13.06 1.05
C SER A 20 -2.84 13.13 0.75
N GLU A 21 -3.31 14.18 0.08
CA GLU A 21 -4.73 14.34 -0.24
C GLU A 21 -5.25 13.17 -1.07
N ILE A 22 -4.49 12.78 -2.09
CA ILE A 22 -4.84 11.66 -2.97
C ILE A 22 -4.73 10.34 -2.20
N VAL A 23 -3.63 10.16 -1.49
CA VAL A 23 -3.35 8.92 -0.76
C VAL A 23 -4.35 8.70 0.37
N GLU A 24 -4.77 9.77 1.06
CA GLU A 24 -5.77 9.64 2.11
C GLU A 24 -7.12 9.15 1.56
N LYS A 25 -7.49 9.58 0.36
CA LYS A 25 -8.70 9.08 -0.27
C LYS A 25 -8.58 7.62 -0.64
N MET A 26 -7.41 7.21 -1.13
CA MET A 26 -7.13 5.80 -1.41
C MET A 26 -7.24 4.97 -0.15
N LEU A 27 -6.68 5.45 0.95
CA LEU A 27 -6.72 4.77 2.23
C LEU A 27 -8.15 4.64 2.74
N GLU A 28 -8.92 5.72 2.67
CA GLU A 28 -10.32 5.73 3.10
C GLU A 28 -11.14 4.71 2.31
N ASN A 29 -10.99 4.69 0.99
CA ASN A 29 -11.69 3.74 0.14
C ASN A 29 -11.30 2.30 0.46
N CYS A 30 -10.01 2.07 0.72
CA CYS A 30 -9.51 0.75 1.08
C CYS A 30 -10.11 0.28 2.40
N LEU A 31 -10.12 1.13 3.42
CA LEU A 31 -10.69 0.80 4.72
C LEU A 31 -12.18 0.53 4.63
N ASN A 32 -12.90 1.32 3.85
CA ASN A 32 -14.33 1.12 3.65
C ASN A 32 -14.61 -0.21 2.96
N TYR A 33 -13.82 -0.56 1.96
CA TYR A 33 -13.98 -1.83 1.26
C TYR A 33 -13.78 -3.01 2.20
N LEU A 34 -12.71 -2.98 2.99
CA LEU A 34 -12.42 -4.06 3.95
C LEU A 34 -13.52 -4.17 4.99
N SER A 35 -13.97 -3.05 5.53
CA SER A 35 -15.04 -3.03 6.53
C SER A 35 -16.35 -3.59 5.97
N THR A 36 -16.71 -3.17 4.75
CA THR A 36 -17.93 -3.65 4.08
C THR A 36 -17.90 -5.16 3.86
N ASN A 37 -16.70 -5.72 3.66
CA ASN A 37 -16.54 -7.15 3.45
C ASN A 37 -16.27 -7.94 4.73
N GLY A 38 -16.51 -7.33 5.89
CA GLY A 38 -16.49 -8.03 7.15
C GLY A 38 -15.17 -8.10 7.89
N VAL A 39 -14.17 -7.36 7.45
CA VAL A 39 -12.89 -7.30 8.16
C VAL A 39 -13.00 -6.33 9.33
N GLU A 40 -12.73 -6.80 10.53
CA GLU A 40 -12.82 -5.97 11.73
C GLU A 40 -11.61 -5.05 11.83
N SER A 41 -11.83 -3.84 12.38
CA SER A 41 -10.76 -2.85 12.48
C SER A 41 -9.57 -3.34 13.31
N LYS A 42 -9.79 -4.21 14.26
CA LYS A 42 -8.68 -4.78 15.07
C LYS A 42 -7.72 -5.62 14.24
N ASN A 43 -8.15 -6.08 13.06
CA ASN A 43 -7.34 -6.89 12.16
C ASN A 43 -6.71 -6.06 11.05
N ILE A 44 -6.83 -4.74 11.12
CA ILE A 44 -6.26 -3.83 10.13
C ILE A 44 -5.29 -2.88 10.82
N ARG A 45 -4.04 -2.91 10.37
CA ARG A 45 -2.99 -2.03 10.90
C ARG A 45 -2.60 -1.04 9.80
N THR A 46 -2.57 0.25 10.12
CA THR A 46 -2.19 1.26 9.15
C THR A 46 -0.91 1.95 9.59
N ILE A 47 0.01 2.15 8.66
CA ILE A 47 1.29 2.81 8.92
C ILE A 47 1.56 3.80 7.80
N LYS A 48 2.09 4.98 8.15
CA LYS A 48 2.49 5.99 7.17
C LYS A 48 4.00 6.04 7.05
N VAL A 49 4.48 6.23 5.82
CA VAL A 49 5.90 6.46 5.54
C VAL A 49 6.03 7.76 4.74
N PRO A 50 7.22 8.40 4.77
CA PRO A 50 7.39 9.70 4.11
C PRO A 50 7.11 9.68 2.61
N GLY A 51 7.56 8.67 1.91
CA GLY A 51 7.38 8.61 0.46
C GLY A 51 7.28 7.20 -0.07
N VAL A 52 6.97 7.11 -1.36
CA VAL A 52 6.80 5.82 -2.04
C VAL A 52 8.09 4.98 -1.99
N PHE A 53 9.23 5.64 -2.03
CA PHE A 53 10.53 4.97 -2.02
C PHE A 53 10.76 4.13 -0.76
N GLU A 54 10.14 4.52 0.36
CA GLU A 54 10.29 3.82 1.64
C GLU A 54 9.31 2.67 1.84
N LEU A 55 8.33 2.52 0.95
CA LEU A 55 7.32 1.48 1.08
C LEU A 55 7.88 0.06 1.13
N PRO A 56 8.81 -0.34 0.24
CA PRO A 56 9.32 -1.71 0.29
C PRO A 56 9.95 -2.08 1.63
N SER A 57 10.67 -1.15 2.25
CA SER A 57 11.31 -1.39 3.55
C SER A 57 10.30 -1.64 4.65
N ILE A 58 9.26 -0.79 4.75
CA ILE A 58 8.26 -0.96 5.79
C ILE A 58 7.39 -2.18 5.54
N VAL A 59 7.07 -2.47 4.27
CA VAL A 59 6.31 -3.65 3.90
C VAL A 59 7.06 -4.91 4.32
N ASN A 60 8.38 -4.93 4.11
CA ASN A 60 9.20 -6.06 4.52
C ASN A 60 9.09 -6.31 6.03
N LYS A 61 9.11 -5.26 6.84
CA LYS A 61 8.98 -5.39 8.29
C LYS A 61 7.60 -5.84 8.71
N LEU A 62 6.56 -5.30 8.08
CA LEU A 62 5.18 -5.67 8.40
C LEU A 62 4.85 -7.10 8.03
N SER A 63 5.54 -7.67 7.06
CA SER A 63 5.26 -9.01 6.54
C SER A 63 5.37 -10.12 7.60
N TYR A 64 6.03 -9.86 8.70
CA TYR A 64 6.17 -10.86 9.77
C TYR A 64 4.91 -11.01 10.62
N ASP A 65 4.03 -10.02 10.62
CA ASP A 65 2.91 -9.97 11.55
C ASP A 65 1.53 -10.05 10.91
N VAL A 66 1.46 -10.06 9.58
CA VAL A 66 0.18 -9.99 8.88
C VAL A 66 0.08 -11.03 7.77
N ASP A 67 -1.14 -11.24 7.29
CA ASP A 67 -1.42 -12.21 6.22
C ASP A 67 -1.41 -11.59 4.83
N ALA A 68 -1.63 -10.29 4.75
CA ALA A 68 -1.60 -9.58 3.47
C ALA A 68 -1.27 -8.12 3.71
N ILE A 69 -0.66 -7.47 2.74
CA ILE A 69 -0.27 -6.06 2.84
C ILE A 69 -0.77 -5.29 1.63
N ILE A 70 -1.27 -4.10 1.88
CA ILE A 70 -1.68 -3.16 0.83
C ILE A 70 -0.76 -1.94 0.93
N ALA A 71 -0.06 -1.63 -0.16
CA ALA A 71 0.84 -0.49 -0.22
C ALA A 71 0.21 0.60 -1.08
N LEU A 72 0.02 1.79 -0.49
CA LEU A 72 -0.64 2.91 -1.14
C LEU A 72 0.31 4.09 -1.31
N GLY A 73 0.29 4.70 -2.49
CA GLY A 73 1.10 5.87 -2.75
C GLY A 73 0.70 6.53 -4.06
N CYS A 74 1.22 7.73 -4.28
CA CYS A 74 0.99 8.46 -5.51
C CYS A 74 2.27 9.17 -5.93
N VAL A 75 2.70 8.94 -7.15
CA VAL A 75 3.85 9.63 -7.72
C VAL A 75 3.37 10.40 -8.95
N ILE A 76 3.55 11.71 -8.94
CA ILE A 76 3.12 12.59 -10.02
C ILE A 76 4.33 13.01 -10.82
N LYS A 77 4.33 12.71 -12.11
CA LYS A 77 5.40 13.08 -13.01
C LYS A 77 5.55 14.61 -13.04
N GLY A 78 6.77 15.10 -12.93
CA GLY A 78 7.05 16.53 -12.91
C GLY A 78 7.18 17.11 -11.51
N GLU A 79 6.70 16.43 -10.49
CA GLU A 79 6.89 16.85 -9.10
C GLU A 79 8.20 16.34 -8.53
N THR A 80 8.79 15.33 -9.15
CA THR A 80 10.07 14.80 -8.76
C THR A 80 10.90 14.49 -10.00
N PRO A 81 12.20 14.87 -10.01
CA PRO A 81 13.08 14.53 -11.12
C PRO A 81 13.39 13.04 -11.20
N HIS A 82 13.01 12.27 -10.19
CA HIS A 82 13.27 10.84 -10.13
C HIS A 82 11.98 9.99 -10.26
N PHE A 83 10.98 10.54 -10.95
CA PHE A 83 9.68 9.88 -11.10
C PHE A 83 9.79 8.42 -11.53
N ASP A 84 10.47 8.15 -12.64
CA ASP A 84 10.56 6.79 -13.17
C ASP A 84 11.37 5.89 -12.24
N PHE A 85 12.44 6.41 -11.68
CA PHE A 85 13.30 5.65 -10.77
C PHE A 85 12.52 5.24 -9.52
N ILE A 86 11.82 6.19 -8.92
CA ILE A 86 11.07 5.95 -7.68
C ILE A 86 9.95 4.94 -7.93
N SER A 87 9.21 5.10 -9.01
CA SER A 87 8.09 4.20 -9.33
C SER A 87 8.57 2.78 -9.60
N ASN A 88 9.61 2.64 -10.41
CA ASN A 88 10.17 1.33 -10.74
C ASN A 88 10.81 0.65 -9.54
N SER A 89 11.55 1.41 -8.73
CA SER A 89 12.18 0.87 -7.53
C SER A 89 11.16 0.39 -6.52
N CYS A 90 10.07 1.13 -6.34
CA CYS A 90 9.02 0.74 -5.41
C CYS A 90 8.34 -0.55 -5.87
N ALA A 91 7.93 -0.62 -7.14
CA ALA A 91 7.26 -1.80 -7.68
C ALA A 91 8.16 -3.04 -7.59
N HIS A 92 9.43 -2.88 -7.95
CA HIS A 92 10.40 -3.98 -7.91
C HIS A 92 10.61 -4.47 -6.48
N GLY A 93 10.78 -3.54 -5.53
CA GLY A 93 11.00 -3.88 -4.13
C GLY A 93 9.80 -4.55 -3.50
N LEU A 94 8.59 -4.09 -3.79
CA LEU A 94 7.36 -4.69 -3.24
C LEU A 94 7.15 -6.09 -3.80
N THR A 95 7.44 -6.29 -5.09
CA THR A 95 7.35 -7.61 -5.71
C THR A 95 8.33 -8.58 -5.06
N LYS A 96 9.55 -8.12 -4.81
CA LYS A 96 10.57 -8.94 -4.15
C LYS A 96 10.12 -9.39 -2.76
N VAL A 97 9.57 -8.47 -1.97
CA VAL A 97 9.07 -8.79 -0.64
C VAL A 97 7.95 -9.83 -0.71
N SER A 98 7.03 -9.67 -1.64
CA SER A 98 5.92 -10.61 -1.80
C SER A 98 6.42 -12.01 -2.09
N ILE A 99 7.42 -12.14 -2.97
CA ILE A 99 8.00 -13.44 -3.33
C ILE A 99 8.76 -14.05 -2.16
N GLU A 100 9.63 -13.28 -1.52
CA GLU A 100 10.47 -13.77 -0.43
C GLU A 100 9.71 -14.13 0.83
N LYS A 101 8.66 -13.38 1.15
CA LYS A 101 7.87 -13.61 2.36
C LYS A 101 6.64 -14.48 2.13
N GLU A 102 6.35 -14.80 0.87
CA GLU A 102 5.21 -15.65 0.48
C GLU A 102 3.88 -15.13 1.01
N ILE A 103 3.71 -13.80 1.01
CA ILE A 103 2.43 -13.16 1.35
C ILE A 103 2.00 -12.22 0.23
N PRO A 104 0.68 -12.06 0.02
CA PRO A 104 0.20 -11.10 -0.97
C PRO A 104 0.56 -9.67 -0.60
N VAL A 105 1.13 -8.94 -1.55
CA VAL A 105 1.37 -7.51 -1.43
C VAL A 105 0.65 -6.83 -2.57
N ILE A 106 -0.38 -6.07 -2.25
CA ILE A 106 -1.23 -5.40 -3.23
C ILE A 106 -0.73 -3.98 -3.45
N PHE A 107 -0.53 -3.61 -4.70
CA PHE A 107 0.00 -2.30 -5.07
C PHE A 107 -1.13 -1.33 -5.39
N GLY A 108 -1.30 -0.31 -4.55
CA GLY A 108 -2.17 0.82 -4.85
C GLY A 108 -1.31 2.05 -5.10
N ILE A 109 -0.36 1.93 -6.03
CA ILE A 109 0.57 3.01 -6.34
C ILE A 109 0.12 3.69 -7.62
N LEU A 110 -0.40 4.89 -7.50
CA LEU A 110 -0.77 5.69 -8.65
C LEU A 110 0.44 6.41 -9.22
N THR A 111 0.60 6.32 -10.53
CA THR A 111 1.61 7.08 -11.24
C THR A 111 0.89 7.92 -12.28
N THR A 112 0.92 9.23 -12.14
CA THR A 112 0.17 10.14 -12.99
C THR A 112 1.05 11.20 -13.61
N ASN A 113 0.58 11.81 -14.70
CA ASN A 113 1.31 12.91 -15.34
C ASN A 113 1.04 14.24 -14.65
N ASN A 114 -0.09 14.36 -13.99
CA ASN A 114 -0.44 15.57 -13.25
C ASN A 114 -1.48 15.23 -12.18
N GLN A 115 -1.71 16.18 -11.30
CA GLN A 115 -2.58 15.99 -10.14
C GLN A 115 -4.05 15.76 -10.50
N LYS A 116 -4.47 16.15 -11.70
CA LYS A 116 -5.86 15.99 -12.14
C LYS A 116 -6.18 14.56 -12.58
N GLN A 117 -5.18 13.79 -12.90
CA GLN A 117 -5.38 12.40 -13.22
C GLN A 117 -5.63 11.62 -11.93
#